data_426c14743299a94bd02d1a941ea50491
#
_entry.id   426c14743299a94bd02d1a941ea50491
#
_cell.length_a   1.000
_cell.length_b   1.000
_cell.length_c   1.000
_cell.angle_alpha   90.00
_cell.angle_beta   90.00
_cell.angle_gamma   90.00
#
_symmetry.space_group_name_H-M   'P 1'
#
loop_
_entity.id
_entity.type
_entity.pdbx_description
1 polymer ?
#
loop_
_entity_poly.entity_id
_entity_poly.type
_entity_poly.pdbx_seq_one_letter_code
_entity_poly.pdbx_strand_id
1 'polypeptide(L)'
;MATDAVRLIFLGGIAEVGKNMLLLEHGDDIVVVDCGVAFPEEDEPGIDLVLPDISYLRERTDKIRGIFITHGHEDHIGGLPYLLPDLLPAPVYASRLTRGLISVKLEEAKLLAKADLREFDPDARPVIEAGVFRIEPFRVCHSIPDAVGFGIDTPAGLIVVTGDFKFDPTPIDGLLTDYDKLDEFRERGVRLLVSDCVHIEAPGRTPSERVIGETYDRVFAEAEGRVFVATFASLIARVQQVIDTAARHGRAVAPLGRSLENNVRIAKELGYLTDPCNVLVEARDAAQFPDDKIAYVMTGAQGEPMAALSRVANGDHRDVAVGAGDTVIVSATPIPGNETAVYRVINKLF
;
A
#
# COMPACT_ATOMS: atom_id res chain seq x y z
N MET A 1 12.60 19.86 36.13
CA MET A 1 11.46 20.25 35.30
C MET A 1 11.39 19.25 34.18
N ALA A 2 10.31 18.46 34.06
CA ALA A 2 10.11 17.64 32.88
C ALA A 2 10.08 18.59 31.69
N THR A 3 10.87 18.34 30.67
CA THR A 3 10.85 19.14 29.46
C THR A 3 9.61 18.72 28.69
N ASP A 4 8.74 19.66 28.29
CA ASP A 4 7.57 19.37 27.41
C ASP A 4 8.03 18.96 26.00
N ALA A 5 9.29 18.58 25.83
CA ALA A 5 9.89 18.21 24.57
C ALA A 5 9.43 16.82 24.14
N VAL A 6 8.88 16.72 22.94
CA VAL A 6 8.61 15.46 22.25
C VAL A 6 9.77 15.20 21.28
N ARG A 7 10.29 13.99 21.31
CA ARG A 7 11.34 13.55 20.40
C ARG A 7 10.70 12.82 19.20
N LEU A 8 11.08 13.24 18.01
CA LEU A 8 10.78 12.52 16.76
C LEU A 8 12.04 11.77 16.35
N ILE A 9 11.89 10.47 16.07
CA ILE A 9 12.99 9.60 15.67
C ILE A 9 12.53 8.84 14.43
N PHE A 10 13.18 9.10 13.30
CA PHE A 10 12.93 8.39 12.07
C PHE A 10 13.88 7.18 11.99
N LEU A 11 13.33 5.98 11.93
CA LEU A 11 14.08 4.74 11.73
C LEU A 11 14.17 4.35 10.25
N GLY A 12 13.40 5.01 9.41
CA GLY A 12 13.41 4.89 7.95
C GLY A 12 12.46 5.90 7.32
N GLY A 13 12.45 5.98 5.98
CA GLY A 13 11.57 6.87 5.21
C GLY A 13 12.06 8.31 5.09
N ILE A 14 13.30 8.63 5.45
CA ILE A 14 13.89 9.96 5.30
C ILE A 14 15.01 9.92 4.25
N ALA A 15 14.85 10.73 3.19
CA ALA A 15 15.73 10.77 2.01
C ALA A 15 15.85 9.42 1.29
N GLU A 16 14.84 8.57 1.43
CA GLU A 16 14.71 7.27 0.80
C GLU A 16 13.23 6.93 0.60
N VAL A 17 12.93 5.95 -0.26
CA VAL A 17 11.60 5.37 -0.42
C VAL A 17 11.57 4.02 0.28
N GLY A 18 10.62 3.84 1.18
CA GLY A 18 10.46 2.59 1.94
C GLY A 18 10.96 2.63 3.37
N LYS A 19 10.84 1.53 4.08
CA LYS A 19 11.15 1.36 5.50
C LYS A 19 10.48 2.39 6.41
N ASN A 20 9.31 2.91 6.02
CA ASN A 20 8.65 3.97 6.77
C ASN A 20 8.44 3.55 8.23
N MET A 21 9.04 4.26 9.15
CA MET A 21 8.91 4.04 10.59
C MET A 21 9.33 5.30 11.36
N LEU A 22 8.34 5.96 11.95
CA LEU A 22 8.51 7.16 12.77
C LEU A 22 8.14 6.87 14.21
N LEU A 23 8.96 7.32 15.16
CA LEU A 23 8.68 7.27 16.59
C LEU A 23 8.39 8.68 17.11
N LEU A 24 7.38 8.80 17.95
CA LEU A 24 7.18 9.96 18.82
C LEU A 24 7.37 9.52 20.28
N GLU A 25 8.31 10.14 20.98
CA GLU A 25 8.64 9.80 22.36
C GLU A 25 8.49 10.99 23.29
N HIS A 26 7.83 10.77 24.41
CA HIS A 26 7.79 11.70 25.53
C HIS A 26 7.80 10.94 26.86
N GLY A 27 8.85 11.14 27.65
CA GLY A 27 9.01 10.45 28.94
C GLY A 27 9.09 8.93 28.78
N ASP A 28 8.09 8.24 29.33
CA ASP A 28 7.99 6.78 29.27
C ASP A 28 6.95 6.29 28.23
N ASP A 29 6.51 7.16 27.34
CA ASP A 29 5.54 6.81 26.30
C ASP A 29 6.16 6.97 24.91
N ILE A 30 6.04 5.93 24.10
CA ILE A 30 6.43 5.90 22.69
C ILE A 30 5.25 5.46 21.85
N VAL A 31 4.96 6.19 20.80
CA VAL A 31 4.08 5.73 19.72
C VAL A 31 4.88 5.58 18.44
N VAL A 32 4.53 4.56 17.66
CA VAL A 32 5.17 4.23 16.40
C VAL A 32 4.17 4.49 15.28
N VAL A 33 4.59 5.17 14.23
CA VAL A 33 3.80 5.34 13.00
C VAL A 33 4.50 4.56 11.90
N ASP A 34 3.78 3.59 11.35
CA ASP A 34 4.20 2.63 10.34
C ASP A 34 5.31 1.66 10.77
N CYS A 35 5.44 0.58 10.01
CA CYS A 35 6.45 -0.47 10.19
C CYS A 35 6.73 -1.13 8.83
N GLY A 36 7.39 -0.39 7.96
CA GLY A 36 7.56 -0.75 6.57
C GLY A 36 8.83 -1.53 6.25
N VAL A 37 8.96 -1.89 4.97
CA VAL A 37 10.21 -2.44 4.39
C VAL A 37 10.65 -1.56 3.22
N ALA A 38 11.92 -1.68 2.83
CA ALA A 38 12.39 -1.29 1.50
C ALA A 38 12.86 -2.53 0.75
N PHE A 39 12.90 -2.43 -0.57
CA PHE A 39 13.50 -3.44 -1.41
C PHE A 39 14.96 -3.08 -1.69
N PRO A 40 15.86 -4.07 -1.79
CA PRO A 40 17.27 -3.81 -2.03
C PRO A 40 17.51 -3.21 -3.41
N GLU A 41 18.56 -2.42 -3.53
CA GLU A 41 19.06 -1.92 -4.81
C GLU A 41 19.81 -3.00 -5.61
N GLU A 42 20.09 -2.77 -6.89
CA GLU A 42 20.75 -3.75 -7.75
C GLU A 42 22.16 -4.13 -7.30
N ASP A 43 22.84 -3.27 -6.56
CA ASP A 43 24.18 -3.49 -6.02
C ASP A 43 24.20 -4.17 -4.65
N GLU A 44 23.04 -4.61 -4.15
CA GLU A 44 22.85 -5.37 -2.91
C GLU A 44 22.49 -6.86 -3.18
N PRO A 45 23.33 -7.64 -3.89
CA PRO A 45 22.97 -9.00 -4.26
C PRO A 45 22.87 -9.93 -3.04
N GLY A 46 21.79 -10.71 -3.00
CA GLY A 46 21.53 -11.66 -1.90
C GLY A 46 20.76 -11.07 -0.73
N ILE A 47 20.34 -9.82 -0.82
CA ILE A 47 19.40 -9.20 0.11
C ILE A 47 18.00 -9.31 -0.49
N ASP A 48 17.02 -9.78 0.29
CA ASP A 48 15.62 -9.87 -0.13
C ASP A 48 14.80 -8.66 0.31
N LEU A 49 15.07 -8.14 1.51
CA LEU A 49 14.35 -7.02 2.12
C LEU A 49 15.29 -6.20 3.00
N VAL A 50 15.03 -4.91 3.10
CA VAL A 50 15.70 -3.98 4.00
C VAL A 50 14.71 -3.52 5.07
N LEU A 51 15.07 -3.66 6.33
CA LEU A 51 14.23 -3.35 7.48
C LEU A 51 14.73 -2.12 8.24
N PRO A 52 13.86 -1.36 8.91
CA PRO A 52 14.29 -0.35 9.88
C PRO A 52 15.13 -0.98 11.00
N ASP A 53 16.16 -0.28 11.48
CA ASP A 53 16.87 -0.67 12.67
C ASP A 53 16.08 -0.30 13.92
N ILE A 54 15.49 -1.30 14.56
CA ILE A 54 14.69 -1.15 15.78
C ILE A 54 15.49 -1.33 17.08
N SER A 55 16.82 -1.30 17.05
CA SER A 55 17.67 -1.46 18.25
C SER A 55 17.26 -0.48 19.37
N TYR A 56 16.87 0.72 18.98
CA TYR A 56 16.36 1.72 19.93
C TYR A 56 15.08 1.26 20.66
N LEU A 57 14.18 0.57 20.00
CA LEU A 57 12.90 0.11 20.56
C LEU A 57 13.08 -1.17 21.38
N ARG A 58 14.01 -2.06 21.02
CA ARG A 58 14.22 -3.34 21.73
C ARG A 58 14.47 -3.18 23.23
N GLU A 59 15.13 -2.08 23.62
CA GLU A 59 15.40 -1.76 25.02
C GLU A 59 14.26 -0.99 25.70
N ARG A 60 13.15 -0.70 24.97
CA ARG A 60 12.06 0.19 25.42
C ARG A 60 10.67 -0.36 25.08
N THR A 61 10.55 -1.66 24.94
CA THR A 61 9.28 -2.30 24.53
C THR A 61 8.15 -2.05 25.52
N ASP A 62 8.48 -1.91 26.81
CA ASP A 62 7.55 -1.53 27.88
C ASP A 62 6.99 -0.11 27.77
N LYS A 63 7.63 0.74 26.97
CA LYS A 63 7.20 2.12 26.71
C LYS A 63 6.35 2.28 25.46
N ILE A 64 6.28 1.27 24.60
CA ILE A 64 5.52 1.35 23.34
C ILE A 64 4.02 1.27 23.65
N ARG A 65 3.29 2.35 23.38
CA ARG A 65 1.84 2.45 23.62
C ARG A 65 1.00 1.98 22.44
N GLY A 66 1.58 1.94 21.26
CA GLY A 66 0.93 1.42 20.05
C GLY A 66 1.74 1.68 18.80
N ILE A 67 1.44 0.87 17.77
CA ILE A 67 1.92 1.01 16.40
C ILE A 67 0.71 1.41 15.57
N PHE A 68 0.76 2.57 14.94
CA PHE A 68 -0.34 3.18 14.18
C PHE A 68 -0.01 3.15 12.70
N ILE A 69 -0.78 2.40 11.93
CA ILE A 69 -0.50 2.17 10.52
C ILE A 69 -1.34 3.11 9.65
N THR A 70 -0.67 3.84 8.77
CA THR A 70 -1.31 4.80 7.87
C THR A 70 -2.08 4.11 6.76
N HIS A 71 -1.50 3.10 6.12
CA HIS A 71 -2.13 2.34 5.04
C HIS A 71 -1.42 1.00 4.74
N GLY A 72 -1.97 0.22 3.82
CA GLY A 72 -1.59 -1.17 3.60
C GLY A 72 -0.50 -1.42 2.54
N HIS A 73 0.33 -0.45 2.15
CA HIS A 73 1.47 -0.68 1.26
C HIS A 73 2.63 -1.36 2.00
N GLU A 74 3.49 -2.06 1.23
CA GLU A 74 4.60 -2.85 1.78
C GLU A 74 5.60 -2.00 2.56
N ASP A 75 5.88 -0.82 2.08
CA ASP A 75 6.80 0.13 2.70
C ASP A 75 6.24 0.78 3.98
N HIS A 76 4.98 0.43 4.37
CA HIS A 76 4.33 0.85 5.62
C HIS A 76 3.94 -0.32 6.53
N ILE A 77 3.68 -1.54 5.98
CA ILE A 77 3.28 -2.71 6.79
C ILE A 77 4.22 -3.91 6.65
N GLY A 78 5.08 -3.92 5.65
CA GLY A 78 5.88 -5.09 5.29
C GLY A 78 6.91 -5.52 6.36
N GLY A 79 7.28 -4.62 7.26
CA GLY A 79 8.18 -4.90 8.38
C GLY A 79 7.51 -5.67 9.53
N LEU A 80 6.18 -5.60 9.66
CA LEU A 80 5.46 -6.22 10.79
C LEU A 80 5.75 -7.72 10.98
N PRO A 81 5.78 -8.57 9.94
CA PRO A 81 6.10 -9.99 10.11
C PRO A 81 7.48 -10.27 10.74
N TYR A 82 8.41 -9.35 10.54
CA TYR A 82 9.80 -9.50 10.98
C TYR A 82 10.09 -8.81 12.31
N LEU A 83 9.48 -7.63 12.53
CA LEU A 83 9.81 -6.74 13.65
C LEU A 83 8.82 -6.85 14.81
N LEU A 84 7.55 -7.21 14.52
CA LEU A 84 6.53 -7.31 15.58
C LEU A 84 6.89 -8.25 16.73
N PRO A 85 7.55 -9.41 16.50
CA PRO A 85 7.97 -10.27 17.62
C PRO A 85 8.82 -9.57 18.68
N ASP A 86 9.66 -8.62 18.27
CA ASP A 86 10.52 -7.83 19.14
C ASP A 86 9.78 -6.63 19.77
N LEU A 87 8.60 -6.27 19.27
CA LEU A 87 7.81 -5.11 19.69
C LEU A 87 6.60 -5.49 20.56
N LEU A 88 6.32 -6.80 20.71
CA LEU A 88 5.22 -7.26 21.56
C LEU A 88 5.45 -6.88 23.05
N PRO A 89 4.37 -6.56 23.79
CA PRO A 89 2.96 -6.72 23.47
C PRO A 89 2.28 -5.46 22.86
N ALA A 90 3.00 -4.60 22.16
CA ALA A 90 2.45 -3.37 21.63
C ALA A 90 1.24 -3.65 20.70
N PRO A 91 0.08 -2.98 20.90
CA PRO A 91 -1.07 -3.10 19.99
C PRO A 91 -0.77 -2.42 18.65
N VAL A 92 -1.31 -3.00 17.57
CA VAL A 92 -1.23 -2.45 16.21
C VAL A 92 -2.61 -1.92 15.81
N TYR A 93 -2.69 -0.64 15.53
CA TYR A 93 -3.91 0.05 15.12
C TYR A 93 -3.91 0.29 13.61
N ALA A 94 -4.99 -0.07 12.94
CA ALA A 94 -5.12 0.11 11.51
C ALA A 94 -6.59 0.29 11.09
N SER A 95 -6.81 0.93 9.94
CA SER A 95 -8.11 0.96 9.28
C SER A 95 -8.50 -0.45 8.81
N ARG A 96 -9.76 -0.65 8.44
CA ARG A 96 -10.35 -1.96 8.19
C ARG A 96 -9.63 -2.74 7.08
N LEU A 97 -9.37 -2.12 5.92
CA LEU A 97 -8.64 -2.78 4.82
C LEU A 97 -7.20 -3.06 5.21
N THR A 98 -6.53 -2.07 5.77
CA THR A 98 -5.13 -2.17 6.21
C THR A 98 -4.97 -3.29 7.23
N ARG A 99 -5.88 -3.39 8.22
CA ARG A 99 -5.91 -4.49 9.19
C ARG A 99 -6.09 -5.85 8.52
N GLY A 100 -6.96 -5.93 7.51
CA GLY A 100 -7.16 -7.15 6.72
C GLY A 100 -5.87 -7.60 6.03
N LEU A 101 -5.16 -6.68 5.38
CA LEU A 101 -3.87 -6.96 4.71
C LEU A 101 -2.79 -7.38 5.72
N ILE A 102 -2.69 -6.69 6.87
CA ILE A 102 -1.79 -7.08 7.97
C ILE A 102 -2.11 -8.48 8.47
N SER A 103 -3.39 -8.82 8.62
CA SER A 103 -3.80 -10.14 9.12
C SER A 103 -3.30 -11.27 8.21
N VAL A 104 -3.38 -11.11 6.88
CA VAL A 104 -2.84 -12.11 5.92
C VAL A 104 -1.34 -12.29 6.11
N LYS A 105 -0.58 -11.18 6.19
CA LYS A 105 0.88 -11.23 6.38
C LYS A 105 1.28 -11.91 7.68
N LEU A 106 0.59 -11.58 8.76
CA LEU A 106 0.87 -12.18 10.07
C LEU A 106 0.41 -13.63 10.16
N GLU A 107 -0.63 -14.02 9.42
CA GLU A 107 -1.04 -15.42 9.30
C GLU A 107 0.02 -16.25 8.56
N GLU A 108 0.53 -15.77 7.43
CA GLU A 108 1.62 -16.40 6.68
C GLU A 108 2.89 -16.56 7.54
N ALA A 109 3.19 -15.56 8.38
CA ALA A 109 4.29 -15.58 9.34
C ALA A 109 3.99 -16.37 10.62
N LYS A 110 2.76 -16.89 10.81
CA LYS A 110 2.30 -17.57 12.03
C LYS A 110 2.34 -16.72 13.29
N LEU A 111 2.13 -15.42 13.13
CA LEU A 111 2.17 -14.42 14.20
C LEU A 111 0.79 -13.87 14.56
N LEU A 112 -0.23 -14.07 13.73
CA LEU A 112 -1.56 -13.46 13.89
C LEU A 112 -2.16 -13.72 15.29
N ALA A 113 -2.02 -14.93 15.80
CA ALA A 113 -2.55 -15.29 17.15
C ALA A 113 -1.82 -14.59 18.31
N LYS A 114 -0.67 -13.99 18.07
CA LYS A 114 0.14 -13.27 19.08
C LYS A 114 -0.04 -11.75 18.98
N ALA A 115 -0.54 -11.25 17.86
CA ALA A 115 -0.71 -9.84 17.59
C ALA A 115 -2.02 -9.30 18.20
N ASP A 116 -1.96 -8.14 18.83
CA ASP A 116 -3.13 -7.37 19.25
C ASP A 116 -3.46 -6.37 18.12
N LEU A 117 -4.25 -6.82 17.13
CA LEU A 117 -4.70 -6.00 16.00
C LEU A 117 -6.01 -5.30 16.32
N ARG A 118 -5.98 -3.98 16.39
CA ARG A 118 -7.11 -3.12 16.70
C ARG A 118 -7.54 -2.33 15.47
N GLU A 119 -8.81 -2.46 15.11
CA GLU A 119 -9.41 -1.73 14.01
C GLU A 119 -9.95 -0.38 14.49
N PHE A 120 -9.82 0.63 13.65
CA PHE A 120 -10.52 1.90 13.78
C PHE A 120 -11.19 2.28 12.46
N ASP A 121 -12.28 3.04 12.57
CA ASP A 121 -12.98 3.66 11.45
C ASP A 121 -12.66 5.17 11.45
N PRO A 122 -11.94 5.71 10.45
CA PRO A 122 -11.60 7.13 10.41
C PRO A 122 -12.85 8.02 10.31
N ASP A 123 -13.94 7.52 9.71
CA ASP A 123 -15.18 8.29 9.58
C ASP A 123 -15.95 8.44 10.90
N ALA A 124 -15.72 7.54 11.83
CA ALA A 124 -16.23 7.68 13.21
C ALA A 124 -15.44 8.72 14.01
N ARG A 125 -14.36 9.29 13.44
CA ARG A 125 -13.46 10.28 14.06
C ARG A 125 -13.03 9.90 15.48
N PRO A 126 -12.48 8.68 15.67
CA PRO A 126 -12.11 8.24 17.01
C PRO A 126 -10.92 9.04 17.54
N VAL A 127 -10.84 9.13 18.87
CA VAL A 127 -9.64 9.59 19.57
C VAL A 127 -9.08 8.38 20.31
N ILE A 128 -7.87 7.95 19.95
CA ILE A 128 -7.20 6.79 20.52
C ILE A 128 -6.17 7.29 21.53
N GLU A 129 -6.37 6.96 22.79
CA GLU A 129 -5.44 7.31 23.87
C GLU A 129 -4.25 6.32 23.86
N ALA A 130 -3.02 6.84 23.83
CA ALA A 130 -1.77 6.07 23.76
C ALA A 130 -0.72 6.70 24.70
N GLY A 131 -0.85 6.44 26.01
CA GLY A 131 -0.08 7.12 27.05
C GLY A 131 -0.41 8.60 27.11
N VAL A 132 0.59 9.46 26.97
CA VAL A 132 0.38 10.94 26.92
C VAL A 132 -0.10 11.44 25.54
N PHE A 133 -0.12 10.58 24.52
CA PHE A 133 -0.52 10.93 23.18
C PHE A 133 -2.01 10.65 22.96
N ARG A 134 -2.66 11.53 22.14
CA ARG A 134 -4.03 11.32 21.66
C ARG A 134 -3.97 11.31 20.14
N ILE A 135 -4.36 10.20 19.54
CA ILE A 135 -4.23 9.95 18.11
C ILE A 135 -5.59 10.07 17.46
N GLU A 136 -5.70 10.94 16.47
CA GLU A 136 -6.89 11.20 15.69
C GLU A 136 -6.63 10.85 14.22
N PRO A 137 -7.08 9.66 13.74
CA PRO A 137 -6.96 9.32 12.33
C PRO A 137 -7.89 10.20 11.48
N PHE A 138 -7.44 10.54 10.28
CA PHE A 138 -8.23 11.24 9.27
C PHE A 138 -7.98 10.64 7.89
N ARG A 139 -9.01 10.56 7.06
CA ARG A 139 -8.89 9.98 5.72
C ARG A 139 -8.02 10.86 4.82
N VAL A 140 -7.15 10.21 4.05
CA VAL A 140 -6.42 10.80 2.92
C VAL A 140 -6.71 10.03 1.64
N CYS A 141 -6.74 10.71 0.48
CA CYS A 141 -6.74 10.04 -0.81
C CYS A 141 -5.34 9.52 -1.10
N HIS A 142 -5.26 8.24 -1.42
CA HIS A 142 -4.03 7.61 -1.89
C HIS A 142 -4.36 6.58 -2.98
N SER A 143 -3.39 5.79 -3.41
CA SER A 143 -3.55 4.74 -4.43
C SER A 143 -4.19 3.46 -3.88
N ILE A 144 -4.31 3.33 -2.57
CA ILE A 144 -5.00 2.25 -1.86
C ILE A 144 -6.19 2.84 -1.07
N PRO A 145 -7.37 2.20 -1.06
CA PRO A 145 -8.47 2.62 -0.22
C PRO A 145 -8.12 2.58 1.27
N ASP A 146 -8.86 3.35 2.05
CA ASP A 146 -8.79 3.33 3.52
C ASP A 146 -7.46 3.85 4.10
N ALA A 147 -6.70 4.63 3.30
CA ALA A 147 -5.50 5.31 3.75
C ALA A 147 -5.84 6.47 4.69
N VAL A 148 -5.01 6.65 5.72
CA VAL A 148 -5.19 7.68 6.75
C VAL A 148 -3.89 8.43 7.06
N GLY A 149 -4.04 9.67 7.48
CA GLY A 149 -3.05 10.38 8.26
C GLY A 149 -3.46 10.43 9.74
N PHE A 150 -2.61 10.96 10.59
CA PHE A 150 -2.84 11.08 12.03
C PHE A 150 -2.60 12.51 12.51
N GLY A 151 -3.59 13.08 13.21
CA GLY A 151 -3.36 14.18 14.14
C GLY A 151 -2.96 13.62 15.49
N ILE A 152 -1.82 14.01 16.00
CA ILE A 152 -1.25 13.50 17.25
C ILE A 152 -1.11 14.65 18.24
N ASP A 153 -2.03 14.72 19.21
CA ASP A 153 -1.87 15.65 20.32
C ASP A 153 -0.74 15.16 21.23
N THR A 154 0.15 16.07 21.53
CA THR A 154 1.32 15.83 22.37
C THR A 154 1.46 16.93 23.40
N PRO A 155 2.26 16.74 24.49
CA PRO A 155 2.59 17.81 25.43
C PRO A 155 3.24 19.03 24.79
N ALA A 156 3.87 18.88 23.61
CA ALA A 156 4.50 19.96 22.85
C ALA A 156 3.56 20.64 21.83
N GLY A 157 2.34 20.17 21.68
CA GLY A 157 1.34 20.63 20.73
C GLY A 157 0.97 19.57 19.68
N LEU A 158 0.07 19.94 18.77
CA LEU A 158 -0.45 19.06 17.73
C LEU A 158 0.60 18.81 16.63
N ILE A 159 0.89 17.53 16.38
CA ILE A 159 1.69 17.07 15.25
C ILE A 159 0.76 16.39 14.26
N VAL A 160 0.88 16.72 12.97
CA VAL A 160 0.11 16.07 11.90
C VAL A 160 1.08 15.25 11.05
N VAL A 161 0.79 13.94 10.90
CA VAL A 161 1.51 13.00 10.03
C VAL A 161 0.56 12.61 8.92
N THR A 162 0.92 12.91 7.66
CA THR A 162 0.00 12.70 6.54
C THR A 162 -0.12 11.25 6.10
N GLY A 163 0.89 10.41 6.36
CA GLY A 163 1.09 9.21 5.55
C GLY A 163 1.29 9.59 4.08
N ASP A 164 1.12 8.65 3.18
CA ASP A 164 1.16 8.91 1.74
C ASP A 164 -0.19 9.45 1.28
N PHE A 165 -0.16 10.55 0.52
CA PHE A 165 -1.40 11.20 0.10
C PHE A 165 -1.30 11.89 -1.26
N LYS A 166 -2.45 12.15 -1.84
CA LYS A 166 -2.66 13.11 -2.93
C LYS A 166 -3.99 13.84 -2.75
N PHE A 167 -4.12 15.02 -3.33
CA PHE A 167 -5.40 15.71 -3.43
C PHE A 167 -6.08 15.31 -4.74
N ASP A 168 -6.91 14.27 -4.71
CA ASP A 168 -7.72 13.84 -5.86
C ASP A 168 -9.16 14.34 -5.68
N PRO A 169 -9.66 15.23 -6.57
CA PRO A 169 -11.04 15.71 -6.48
C PRO A 169 -12.07 14.71 -7.00
N THR A 170 -11.64 13.65 -7.66
CA THR A 170 -12.49 12.64 -8.28
C THR A 170 -11.96 11.21 -8.06
N PRO A 171 -11.73 10.81 -6.80
CA PRO A 171 -11.22 9.47 -6.51
C PRO A 171 -12.21 8.41 -6.98
N ILE A 172 -11.71 7.20 -7.27
CA ILE A 172 -12.50 6.11 -7.86
C ILE A 172 -13.60 5.64 -6.91
N ASP A 173 -13.28 5.54 -5.62
CA ASP A 173 -14.19 5.14 -4.56
C ASP A 173 -15.14 6.27 -4.11
N GLY A 174 -14.96 7.50 -4.63
CA GLY A 174 -15.74 8.68 -4.28
C GLY A 174 -15.41 9.27 -2.91
N LEU A 175 -14.42 8.72 -2.19
CA LEU A 175 -14.05 9.14 -0.84
C LEU A 175 -12.91 10.18 -0.88
N LEU A 176 -13.25 11.43 -0.57
CA LEU A 176 -12.29 12.52 -0.54
C LEU A 176 -11.44 12.50 0.74
N THR A 177 -10.29 13.17 0.69
CA THR A 177 -9.55 13.55 1.91
C THR A 177 -10.49 14.30 2.87
N ASP A 178 -10.40 14.02 4.18
CA ASP A 178 -11.20 14.70 5.22
C ASP A 178 -10.68 16.13 5.43
N TYR A 179 -11.10 17.03 4.53
CA TYR A 179 -10.73 18.44 4.59
C TYR A 179 -11.26 19.13 5.85
N ASP A 180 -12.43 18.72 6.35
CA ASP A 180 -13.01 19.28 7.57
C ASP A 180 -12.12 18.99 8.78
N LYS A 181 -11.53 17.80 8.83
CA LYS A 181 -10.59 17.43 9.90
C LYS A 181 -9.27 18.21 9.80
N LEU A 182 -8.80 18.43 8.57
CA LEU A 182 -7.62 19.27 8.34
C LEU A 182 -7.87 20.73 8.74
N ASP A 183 -9.06 21.27 8.47
CA ASP A 183 -9.45 22.60 8.91
C ASP A 183 -9.55 22.70 10.44
N GLU A 184 -10.11 21.68 11.11
CA GLU A 184 -10.13 21.58 12.58
C GLU A 184 -8.69 21.60 13.14
N PHE A 185 -7.77 20.82 12.58
CA PHE A 185 -6.37 20.83 13.00
C PHE A 185 -5.71 22.21 12.79
N ARG A 186 -5.99 22.85 11.66
CA ARG A 186 -5.50 24.22 11.40
C ARG A 186 -5.99 25.19 12.45
N GLU A 187 -7.27 25.13 12.85
CA GLU A 187 -7.84 26.02 13.88
C GLU A 187 -7.24 25.77 15.27
N ARG A 188 -6.95 24.49 15.59
CA ARG A 188 -6.27 24.13 16.84
C ARG A 188 -4.80 24.57 16.87
N GLY A 189 -4.20 24.82 15.72
CA GLY A 189 -2.80 25.21 15.55
C GLY A 189 -1.85 24.00 15.48
N VAL A 190 -1.43 23.67 14.26
CA VAL A 190 -0.45 22.59 14.01
C VAL A 190 0.96 23.07 14.38
N ARG A 191 1.58 22.38 15.32
CA ARG A 191 2.96 22.65 15.76
C ARG A 191 3.98 22.14 14.76
N LEU A 192 3.75 20.98 14.17
CA LEU A 192 4.61 20.34 13.20
C LEU A 192 3.79 19.53 12.20
N LEU A 193 4.13 19.64 10.93
CA LEU A 193 3.63 18.81 9.86
C LEU A 193 4.75 17.85 9.40
N VAL A 194 4.50 16.56 9.44
CA VAL A 194 5.32 15.50 8.85
C VAL A 194 4.58 15.02 7.60
N SER A 195 5.10 15.35 6.44
CA SER A 195 4.39 15.17 5.16
C SER A 195 5.17 14.30 4.20
N ASP A 196 4.45 13.43 3.47
CA ASP A 196 4.95 12.88 2.21
C ASP A 196 5.45 14.00 1.28
N CYS A 197 6.58 13.75 0.63
CA CYS A 197 7.22 14.69 -0.27
C CYS A 197 7.85 14.03 -1.50
N VAL A 198 7.42 12.81 -1.87
CA VAL A 198 8.04 12.03 -2.97
C VAL A 198 8.07 12.82 -4.29
N HIS A 199 7.02 13.53 -4.63
CA HIS A 199 6.92 14.33 -5.86
C HIS A 199 7.06 15.84 -5.66
N ILE A 200 7.70 16.29 -4.58
CA ILE A 200 7.76 17.72 -4.23
C ILE A 200 8.47 18.56 -5.29
N GLU A 201 9.41 18.00 -6.05
CA GLU A 201 10.12 18.68 -7.13
C GLU A 201 9.36 18.70 -8.46
N ALA A 202 8.31 17.88 -8.60
CA ALA A 202 7.51 17.81 -9.81
C ALA A 202 6.44 18.92 -9.81
N PRO A 203 6.48 19.89 -10.75
CA PRO A 203 5.48 20.96 -10.79
C PRO A 203 4.11 20.43 -11.24
N GLY A 204 3.04 20.96 -10.67
CA GLY A 204 1.66 20.67 -11.08
C GLY A 204 0.88 19.85 -10.06
N ARG A 205 0.06 18.94 -10.53
CA ARG A 205 -0.80 18.08 -9.71
C ARG A 205 -0.71 16.64 -10.20
N THR A 206 -0.73 15.68 -9.29
CA THR A 206 -0.91 14.27 -9.61
C THR A 206 -2.30 14.06 -10.21
N PRO A 207 -2.41 13.45 -11.42
CA PRO A 207 -3.71 13.17 -12.03
C PRO A 207 -4.57 12.26 -11.17
N SER A 208 -5.91 12.36 -11.36
CA SER A 208 -6.83 11.40 -10.76
C SER A 208 -6.60 9.99 -11.33
N GLU A 209 -6.82 8.99 -10.50
CA GLU A 209 -6.81 7.57 -10.93
C GLU A 209 -7.85 7.27 -12.03
N ARG A 210 -8.88 8.09 -12.18
CA ARG A 210 -9.89 7.97 -13.27
C ARG A 210 -9.30 7.93 -14.65
N VAL A 211 -8.25 8.70 -14.90
CA VAL A 211 -7.58 8.78 -16.22
C VAL A 211 -7.08 7.40 -16.69
N ILE A 212 -6.73 6.54 -15.75
CA ILE A 212 -6.27 5.18 -16.04
C ILE A 212 -7.41 4.33 -16.60
N GLY A 213 -8.62 4.47 -16.07
CA GLY A 213 -9.80 3.75 -16.56
C GLY A 213 -10.11 4.05 -18.04
N GLU A 214 -9.98 5.32 -18.47
CA GLU A 214 -10.14 5.71 -19.86
C GLU A 214 -9.07 5.07 -20.78
N THR A 215 -7.84 4.97 -20.28
CA THR A 215 -6.74 4.30 -21.00
C THR A 215 -7.02 2.79 -21.12
N TYR A 216 -7.50 2.17 -20.04
CA TYR A 216 -7.88 0.76 -20.08
C TYR A 216 -8.99 0.50 -21.09
N ASP A 217 -10.06 1.31 -21.10
CA ASP A 217 -11.16 1.17 -22.05
C ASP A 217 -10.68 1.17 -23.51
N ARG A 218 -9.80 2.13 -23.85
CA ARG A 218 -9.22 2.20 -25.20
C ARG A 218 -8.39 0.96 -25.53
N VAL A 219 -7.47 0.56 -24.62
CA VAL A 219 -6.57 -0.57 -24.88
C VAL A 219 -7.36 -1.89 -24.96
N PHE A 220 -8.35 -2.09 -24.07
CA PHE A 220 -9.19 -3.30 -24.09
C PHE A 220 -10.06 -3.38 -25.35
N ALA A 221 -10.52 -2.24 -25.89
CA ALA A 221 -11.26 -2.19 -27.16
C ALA A 221 -10.41 -2.56 -28.37
N GLU A 222 -9.12 -2.21 -28.36
CA GLU A 222 -8.18 -2.45 -29.46
C GLU A 222 -7.50 -3.83 -29.37
N ALA A 223 -7.49 -4.47 -28.20
CA ALA A 223 -6.80 -5.74 -27.98
C ALA A 223 -7.53 -6.92 -28.63
N GLU A 224 -6.90 -7.56 -29.63
CA GLU A 224 -7.39 -8.74 -30.32
C GLU A 224 -7.12 -10.06 -29.57
N GLY A 225 -6.02 -10.11 -28.78
CA GLY A 225 -5.62 -11.25 -27.97
C GLY A 225 -5.89 -11.04 -26.47
N ARG A 226 -5.10 -11.71 -25.63
CA ARG A 226 -5.15 -11.58 -24.16
C ARG A 226 -4.62 -10.23 -23.71
N VAL A 227 -5.15 -9.74 -22.59
CA VAL A 227 -4.67 -8.49 -21.98
C VAL A 227 -4.00 -8.82 -20.64
N PHE A 228 -2.79 -8.35 -20.46
CA PHE A 228 -2.01 -8.50 -19.22
C PHE A 228 -1.81 -7.12 -18.60
N VAL A 229 -2.28 -6.93 -17.37
CA VAL A 229 -2.13 -5.67 -16.64
C VAL A 229 -1.24 -5.89 -15.43
N ALA A 230 -0.03 -5.35 -15.48
CA ALA A 230 0.88 -5.37 -14.34
C ALA A 230 0.67 -4.14 -13.45
N THR A 231 0.48 -4.37 -12.16
CA THR A 231 0.26 -3.33 -11.15
C THR A 231 0.81 -3.78 -9.79
N PHE A 232 0.81 -2.90 -8.80
CA PHE A 232 1.11 -3.31 -7.42
C PHE A 232 -0.03 -4.14 -6.85
N ALA A 233 0.30 -5.13 -6.03
CA ALA A 233 -0.69 -6.00 -5.38
C ALA A 233 -1.66 -5.25 -4.45
N SER A 234 -1.22 -4.13 -3.88
CA SER A 234 -1.99 -3.28 -2.97
C SER A 234 -2.82 -2.20 -3.67
N LEU A 235 -2.65 -1.97 -4.98
CA LEU A 235 -3.43 -1.01 -5.76
C LEU A 235 -4.85 -1.50 -6.04
N ILE A 236 -5.66 -1.69 -5.00
CA ILE A 236 -7.02 -2.25 -5.09
C ILE A 236 -7.92 -1.42 -6.03
N ALA A 237 -7.81 -0.10 -5.99
CA ALA A 237 -8.53 0.79 -6.87
C ALA A 237 -8.19 0.53 -8.36
N ARG A 238 -6.93 0.19 -8.67
CA ARG A 238 -6.49 -0.14 -10.02
C ARG A 238 -7.03 -1.49 -10.48
N VAL A 239 -7.04 -2.48 -9.57
CA VAL A 239 -7.66 -3.79 -9.81
C VAL A 239 -9.14 -3.64 -10.07
N GLN A 240 -9.86 -2.78 -9.31
CA GLN A 240 -11.27 -2.49 -9.58
C GLN A 240 -11.48 -1.94 -10.99
N GLN A 241 -10.64 -1.02 -11.44
CA GLN A 241 -10.74 -0.48 -12.80
C GLN A 241 -10.53 -1.56 -13.88
N VAL A 242 -9.62 -2.52 -13.66
CA VAL A 242 -9.42 -3.65 -14.57
C VAL A 242 -10.68 -4.52 -14.62
N ILE A 243 -11.28 -4.85 -13.47
CA ILE A 243 -12.51 -5.65 -13.38
C ILE A 243 -13.65 -4.94 -14.11
N ASP A 244 -13.86 -3.66 -13.84
CA ASP A 244 -14.95 -2.87 -14.46
C ASP A 244 -14.77 -2.76 -15.98
N THR A 245 -13.53 -2.56 -16.44
CA THR A 245 -13.22 -2.48 -17.88
C THR A 245 -13.42 -3.84 -18.54
N ALA A 246 -12.89 -4.90 -17.94
CA ALA A 246 -13.07 -6.26 -18.48
C ALA A 246 -14.55 -6.64 -18.59
N ALA A 247 -15.36 -6.30 -17.59
CA ALA A 247 -16.81 -6.52 -17.63
C ALA A 247 -17.46 -5.79 -18.81
N ARG A 248 -17.11 -4.52 -19.07
CA ARG A 248 -17.63 -3.76 -20.23
C ARG A 248 -17.25 -4.37 -21.57
N HIS A 249 -16.05 -4.97 -21.66
CA HIS A 249 -15.53 -5.60 -22.89
C HIS A 249 -15.79 -7.11 -22.96
N GLY A 250 -16.57 -7.68 -22.03
CA GLY A 250 -16.95 -9.09 -22.02
C GLY A 250 -15.76 -10.03 -21.87
N ARG A 251 -14.77 -9.64 -21.04
CA ARG A 251 -13.60 -10.43 -20.70
C ARG A 251 -13.66 -10.89 -19.23
N ALA A 252 -13.22 -12.10 -18.97
CA ALA A 252 -12.92 -12.56 -17.62
C ALA A 252 -11.60 -11.97 -17.12
N VAL A 253 -11.38 -11.94 -15.80
CA VAL A 253 -10.15 -11.42 -15.17
C VAL A 253 -9.57 -12.47 -14.24
N ALA A 254 -8.33 -12.88 -14.47
CA ALA A 254 -7.58 -13.80 -13.61
C ALA A 254 -6.46 -13.05 -12.87
N PRO A 255 -6.52 -12.93 -11.54
CA PRO A 255 -5.39 -12.45 -10.75
C PRO A 255 -4.23 -13.45 -10.80
N LEU A 256 -2.98 -12.95 -10.96
CA LEU A 256 -1.77 -13.76 -10.97
C LEU A 256 -0.76 -13.23 -9.95
N GLY A 257 -0.33 -14.12 -9.08
CA GLY A 257 0.64 -13.85 -8.03
C GLY A 257 0.01 -13.85 -6.65
N ARG A 258 0.62 -14.61 -5.73
CA ARG A 258 0.08 -14.91 -4.39
C ARG A 258 -0.37 -13.67 -3.61
N SER A 259 0.45 -12.62 -3.58
CA SER A 259 0.12 -11.39 -2.87
C SER A 259 -1.10 -10.69 -3.47
N LEU A 260 -1.20 -10.63 -4.81
CA LEU A 260 -2.34 -10.03 -5.48
C LEU A 260 -3.63 -10.84 -5.27
N GLU A 261 -3.56 -12.18 -5.40
CA GLU A 261 -4.70 -13.07 -5.15
C GLU A 261 -5.24 -12.91 -3.73
N ASN A 262 -4.35 -12.86 -2.73
CA ASN A 262 -4.71 -12.64 -1.33
C ASN A 262 -5.34 -11.26 -1.11
N ASN A 263 -4.75 -10.21 -1.68
CA ASN A 263 -5.26 -8.85 -1.53
C ASN A 263 -6.62 -8.66 -2.21
N VAL A 264 -6.82 -9.24 -3.41
CA VAL A 264 -8.10 -9.24 -4.12
C VAL A 264 -9.17 -9.96 -3.30
N ARG A 265 -8.85 -11.14 -2.74
CA ARG A 265 -9.76 -11.88 -1.88
C ARG A 265 -10.19 -11.06 -0.67
N ILE A 266 -9.23 -10.51 0.09
CA ILE A 266 -9.52 -9.71 1.29
C ILE A 266 -10.29 -8.45 0.94
N ALA A 267 -9.90 -7.72 -0.10
CA ALA A 267 -10.60 -6.52 -0.53
C ALA A 267 -12.05 -6.82 -0.94
N LYS A 268 -12.31 -7.96 -1.60
CA LYS A 268 -13.65 -8.42 -1.95
C LYS A 268 -14.46 -8.82 -0.70
N GLU A 269 -13.88 -9.60 0.21
CA GLU A 269 -14.53 -9.99 1.48
C GLU A 269 -14.91 -8.79 2.35
N LEU A 270 -14.07 -7.76 2.37
CA LEU A 270 -14.31 -6.52 3.13
C LEU A 270 -15.17 -5.48 2.39
N GLY A 271 -15.49 -5.71 1.12
CA GLY A 271 -16.35 -4.83 0.32
C GLY A 271 -15.64 -3.63 -0.33
N TYR A 272 -14.30 -3.60 -0.34
CA TYR A 272 -13.50 -2.59 -1.04
C TYR A 272 -13.31 -2.89 -2.53
N LEU A 273 -13.60 -4.12 -2.94
CA LEU A 273 -13.58 -4.55 -4.31
C LEU A 273 -14.90 -5.24 -4.65
N THR A 274 -15.50 -4.86 -5.77
CA THR A 274 -16.78 -5.41 -6.25
C THR A 274 -16.62 -6.09 -7.60
N ASP A 275 -17.39 -7.15 -7.80
CA ASP A 275 -17.43 -7.90 -9.05
C ASP A 275 -18.89 -8.29 -9.38
N PRO A 276 -19.74 -7.29 -9.71
CA PRO A 276 -21.17 -7.52 -9.92
C PRO A 276 -21.47 -8.36 -11.16
N CYS A 277 -20.53 -8.43 -12.11
CA CYS A 277 -20.66 -9.22 -13.34
C CYS A 277 -20.03 -10.61 -13.24
N ASN A 278 -19.45 -10.98 -12.08
CA ASN A 278 -18.75 -12.24 -11.85
C ASN A 278 -17.67 -12.53 -12.91
N VAL A 279 -16.88 -11.52 -13.25
CA VAL A 279 -15.79 -11.66 -14.23
C VAL A 279 -14.50 -12.21 -13.61
N LEU A 280 -14.33 -12.16 -12.29
CA LEU A 280 -13.17 -12.73 -11.60
C LEU A 280 -13.18 -14.25 -11.68
N VAL A 281 -12.09 -14.82 -12.19
CA VAL A 281 -11.87 -16.26 -12.28
C VAL A 281 -10.54 -16.64 -11.63
N GLU A 282 -10.39 -17.92 -11.25
CA GLU A 282 -9.11 -18.40 -10.77
C GLU A 282 -8.10 -18.55 -11.91
N ALA A 283 -6.82 -18.33 -11.65
CA ALA A 283 -5.76 -18.44 -12.66
C ALA A 283 -5.75 -19.78 -13.40
N ARG A 284 -6.05 -20.89 -12.70
CA ARG A 284 -6.13 -22.24 -13.26
C ARG A 284 -7.28 -22.41 -14.27
N ASP A 285 -8.33 -21.60 -14.17
CA ASP A 285 -9.52 -21.69 -15.01
C ASP A 285 -9.42 -20.75 -16.23
N ALA A 286 -8.44 -19.85 -16.23
CA ALA A 286 -8.25 -18.86 -17.29
C ALA A 286 -8.01 -19.46 -18.67
N ALA A 287 -7.34 -20.62 -18.75
CA ALA A 287 -7.08 -21.32 -20.00
C ALA A 287 -8.34 -21.86 -20.71
N GLN A 288 -9.50 -21.83 -20.05
CA GLN A 288 -10.78 -22.24 -20.67
C GLN A 288 -11.42 -21.13 -21.52
N PHE A 289 -10.92 -19.91 -21.39
CA PHE A 289 -11.44 -18.75 -22.12
C PHE A 289 -10.68 -18.56 -23.44
N PRO A 290 -11.37 -18.12 -24.53
CA PRO A 290 -10.70 -17.64 -25.72
C PRO A 290 -9.79 -16.44 -25.41
N ASP A 291 -8.72 -16.25 -26.19
CA ASP A 291 -7.73 -15.20 -25.95
C ASP A 291 -8.33 -13.79 -25.93
N ASP A 292 -9.34 -13.52 -26.77
CA ASP A 292 -10.06 -12.25 -26.79
C ASP A 292 -11.08 -12.09 -25.65
N LYS A 293 -11.20 -13.07 -24.75
CA LYS A 293 -12.17 -13.10 -23.63
C LYS A 293 -11.51 -13.21 -22.25
N ILE A 294 -10.19 -13.09 -22.17
CA ILE A 294 -9.49 -13.16 -20.91
C ILE A 294 -8.54 -11.97 -20.73
N ALA A 295 -8.46 -11.46 -19.52
CA ALA A 295 -7.46 -10.53 -19.07
C ALA A 295 -6.79 -11.07 -17.78
N TYR A 296 -5.54 -10.74 -17.59
CA TYR A 296 -4.79 -11.07 -16.39
C TYR A 296 -4.41 -9.80 -15.66
N VAL A 297 -4.55 -9.76 -14.36
CA VAL A 297 -4.00 -8.72 -13.50
C VAL A 297 -2.90 -9.34 -12.66
N MET A 298 -1.71 -8.72 -12.62
CA MET A 298 -0.53 -9.36 -12.03
C MET A 298 0.42 -8.38 -11.35
N THR A 299 1.27 -8.91 -10.49
CA THR A 299 2.39 -8.18 -9.89
C THR A 299 3.58 -8.07 -10.87
N GLY A 300 4.54 -7.18 -10.56
CA GLY A 300 5.78 -7.05 -11.32
C GLY A 300 5.91 -5.76 -12.11
N ALA A 301 5.10 -4.75 -11.78
CA ALA A 301 5.15 -3.44 -12.43
C ALA A 301 6.45 -2.66 -12.13
N GLN A 302 7.23 -3.08 -11.14
CA GLN A 302 8.54 -2.51 -10.80
C GLN A 302 9.73 -3.36 -11.24
N GLY A 303 9.48 -4.44 -11.99
CA GLY A 303 10.53 -5.31 -12.49
C GLY A 303 11.10 -6.29 -11.47
N GLU A 304 10.39 -6.52 -10.36
CA GLU A 304 10.81 -7.44 -9.30
C GLU A 304 11.01 -8.86 -9.88
N PRO A 305 12.18 -9.49 -9.65
CA PRO A 305 12.53 -10.74 -10.33
C PRO A 305 11.56 -11.91 -10.12
N MET A 306 10.98 -11.99 -8.92
CA MET A 306 10.07 -13.08 -8.53
C MET A 306 8.60 -12.76 -8.80
N ALA A 307 8.28 -11.55 -9.24
CA ALA A 307 6.91 -11.15 -9.54
C ALA A 307 6.38 -11.82 -10.83
N ALA A 308 5.05 -11.89 -10.93
CA ALA A 308 4.39 -12.62 -12.01
C ALA A 308 4.79 -12.13 -13.40
N LEU A 309 4.81 -10.80 -13.66
CA LEU A 309 5.21 -10.25 -14.96
C LEU A 309 6.64 -10.63 -15.34
N SER A 310 7.61 -10.54 -14.41
CA SER A 310 8.99 -10.89 -14.66
C SER A 310 9.14 -12.36 -15.04
N ARG A 311 8.41 -13.25 -14.35
CA ARG A 311 8.41 -14.68 -14.65
C ARG A 311 7.73 -14.99 -15.98
N VAL A 312 6.63 -14.30 -16.29
CA VAL A 312 5.95 -14.42 -17.59
C VAL A 312 6.87 -13.97 -18.72
N ALA A 313 7.55 -12.83 -18.55
CA ALA A 313 8.52 -12.30 -19.54
C ALA A 313 9.75 -13.20 -19.71
N ASN A 314 10.14 -13.93 -18.68
CA ASN A 314 11.23 -14.91 -18.74
C ASN A 314 10.80 -16.27 -19.33
N GLY A 315 9.49 -16.52 -19.50
CA GLY A 315 8.96 -17.82 -19.93
C GLY A 315 8.98 -18.90 -18.84
N ASP A 316 9.14 -18.54 -17.57
CA ASP A 316 9.21 -19.47 -16.43
C ASP A 316 7.99 -19.41 -15.50
N HIS A 317 6.93 -18.69 -15.89
CA HIS A 317 5.66 -18.73 -15.16
C HIS A 317 4.93 -20.03 -15.43
N ARG A 318 4.46 -20.70 -14.36
CA ARG A 318 3.88 -22.04 -14.43
C ARG A 318 2.63 -22.14 -15.30
N ASP A 319 1.76 -21.13 -15.20
CA ASP A 319 0.40 -21.20 -15.74
C ASP A 319 0.20 -20.36 -17.00
N VAL A 320 1.05 -19.38 -17.28
CA VAL A 320 0.84 -18.39 -18.34
C VAL A 320 2.16 -18.01 -19.01
N ALA A 321 2.12 -17.86 -20.33
CA ALA A 321 3.20 -17.29 -21.15
C ALA A 321 2.60 -16.21 -22.07
N VAL A 322 3.32 -15.12 -22.30
CA VAL A 322 2.97 -14.09 -23.29
C VAL A 322 3.35 -14.58 -24.69
N GLY A 323 2.50 -14.32 -25.67
CA GLY A 323 2.69 -14.70 -27.07
C GLY A 323 2.34 -13.57 -28.04
N ALA A 324 2.54 -13.83 -29.33
CA ALA A 324 2.20 -12.88 -30.38
C ALA A 324 0.71 -12.57 -30.37
N GLY A 325 0.35 -11.28 -30.45
CA GLY A 325 -1.03 -10.80 -30.42
C GLY A 325 -1.55 -10.46 -29.00
N ASP A 326 -0.80 -10.79 -27.95
CA ASP A 326 -1.14 -10.37 -26.59
C ASP A 326 -0.81 -8.89 -26.36
N THR A 327 -1.55 -8.25 -25.47
CA THR A 327 -1.34 -6.86 -25.06
C THR A 327 -0.87 -6.83 -23.60
N VAL A 328 0.27 -6.18 -23.34
CA VAL A 328 0.79 -6.00 -21.99
C VAL A 328 0.75 -4.53 -21.58
N ILE A 329 0.12 -4.25 -20.47
CA ILE A 329 0.01 -2.92 -19.85
C ILE A 329 0.83 -2.92 -18.56
N VAL A 330 1.89 -2.10 -18.51
CA VAL A 330 2.59 -1.81 -17.25
C VAL A 330 1.90 -0.60 -16.63
N SER A 331 1.07 -0.84 -15.63
CA SER A 331 0.19 0.14 -15.03
C SER A 331 0.74 0.68 -13.72
N ALA A 332 1.97 1.16 -13.77
CA ALA A 332 2.63 1.87 -12.68
C ALA A 332 3.74 2.75 -13.25
N THR A 333 4.02 3.86 -12.60
CA THR A 333 5.25 4.62 -12.85
C THR A 333 6.39 3.93 -12.12
N PRO A 334 7.58 3.78 -12.71
CA PRO A 334 8.74 3.27 -11.99
C PRO A 334 9.01 4.11 -10.73
N ILE A 335 9.21 3.44 -9.61
CA ILE A 335 9.73 4.08 -8.41
C ILE A 335 11.17 4.52 -8.72
N PRO A 336 11.61 5.70 -8.29
CA PRO A 336 12.99 6.13 -8.48
C PRO A 336 14.00 5.04 -8.07
N GLY A 337 14.89 4.64 -8.99
CA GLY A 337 15.84 3.54 -8.82
C GLY A 337 15.42 2.23 -9.50
N ASN A 338 14.15 2.00 -9.81
CA ASN A 338 13.66 0.75 -10.43
C ASN A 338 13.58 0.81 -11.97
N GLU A 339 13.94 1.92 -12.59
CA GLU A 339 13.80 2.13 -14.04
C GLU A 339 14.50 1.03 -14.85
N THR A 340 15.74 0.67 -14.47
CA THR A 340 16.51 -0.37 -15.15
C THR A 340 15.83 -1.73 -15.10
N ALA A 341 15.29 -2.11 -13.93
CA ALA A 341 14.58 -3.36 -13.74
C ALA A 341 13.28 -3.42 -14.56
N VAL A 342 12.50 -2.34 -14.57
CA VAL A 342 11.26 -2.22 -15.36
C VAL A 342 11.59 -2.34 -16.86
N TYR A 343 12.56 -1.58 -17.38
CA TYR A 343 12.94 -1.65 -18.80
C TYR A 343 13.52 -3.01 -19.19
N ARG A 344 14.20 -3.70 -18.28
CA ARG A 344 14.68 -5.07 -18.51
C ARG A 344 13.52 -6.04 -18.75
N VAL A 345 12.45 -5.95 -17.97
CA VAL A 345 11.25 -6.77 -18.16
C VAL A 345 10.54 -6.42 -19.47
N ILE A 346 10.38 -5.12 -19.76
CA ILE A 346 9.79 -4.67 -21.03
C ILE A 346 10.57 -5.22 -22.23
N ASN A 347 11.91 -5.13 -22.23
CA ASN A 347 12.76 -5.64 -23.31
C ASN A 347 12.64 -7.17 -23.52
N LYS A 348 12.25 -7.93 -22.50
CA LYS A 348 12.06 -9.38 -22.62
C LYS A 348 10.68 -9.75 -23.20
N LEU A 349 9.73 -8.82 -23.18
CA LEU A 349 8.40 -9.03 -23.76
C LEU A 349 8.39 -8.82 -25.30
N PHE A 350 9.43 -8.17 -25.84
CA PHE A 350 9.68 -8.04 -27.29
C PHE A 350 10.59 -9.15 -27.82
#